data_44105e439730e41cc7c79a20632b7b90
#
_entry.id   44105e439730e41cc7c79a20632b7b90
#
_cell.length_a   1.000
_cell.length_b   1.000
_cell.length_c   1.000
_cell.angle_alpha   90.00
_cell.angle_beta   90.00
_cell.angle_gamma   90.00
#
_symmetry.space_group_name_H-M   'P 1'
#
loop_
_entity.id
_entity.type
_entity.pdbx_description
1 polymer ?
#
loop_
_entity_poly.entity_id
_entity_poly.type
_entity_poly.pdbx_seq_one_letter_code
_entity_poly.pdbx_strand_id
1 'polypeptide(L)'
;MAKNINKKAFDEASKLKLEIFGESFEEWLPVFIYDRYTTQVSIFDFFAGSGTDIENNLGSPLILLDKAKGENRKYCVNAKKPIKFFFNEGQIRKSSDLQKNTEVFIEQCKKENNCSNCVYEYHILNYDFQELFNNSDLST
;
A
#
# COMPACT_ATOMS: atom_id res chain seq x y z
N MET A 1 -24.31 17.65 -0.46
CA MET A 1 -23.70 16.94 0.66
C MET A 1 -22.50 16.15 0.18
N ALA A 2 -21.35 16.46 0.72
CA ALA A 2 -20.16 15.72 0.37
C ALA A 2 -20.27 14.32 0.95
N LYS A 3 -20.33 13.32 0.09
CA LYS A 3 -20.32 11.94 0.54
C LYS A 3 -18.90 11.47 0.71
N ASN A 4 -18.63 10.85 1.82
CA ASN A 4 -17.38 10.17 1.99
C ASN A 4 -17.44 8.87 1.18
N ILE A 5 -16.78 8.84 0.03
CA ILE A 5 -16.83 7.69 -0.87
C ILE A 5 -16.26 6.42 -0.23
N ASN A 6 -15.44 6.58 0.83
CA ASN A 6 -14.88 5.43 1.54
C ASN A 6 -15.85 4.79 2.51
N LYS A 7 -17.05 5.38 2.69
CA LYS A 7 -18.12 4.76 3.45
C LYS A 7 -19.03 3.91 2.57
N LYS A 8 -18.68 3.76 1.30
CA LYS A 8 -19.40 2.91 0.38
C LYS A 8 -18.55 1.71 0.03
N ALA A 9 -19.21 0.61 -0.27
CA ALA A 9 -18.53 -0.53 -0.86
C ALA A 9 -18.05 -0.15 -2.28
N PHE A 10 -16.94 -0.71 -2.70
CA PHE A 10 -16.47 -0.56 -4.08
C PHE A 10 -17.47 -1.24 -5.02
N ASP A 11 -17.77 -0.60 -6.13
CA ASP A 11 -18.60 -1.24 -7.15
C ASP A 11 -17.81 -2.31 -7.91
N GLU A 12 -18.48 -3.06 -8.77
CA GLU A 12 -17.86 -4.16 -9.50
C GLU A 12 -16.75 -3.67 -10.43
N ALA A 13 -16.93 -2.50 -11.04
CA ALA A 13 -15.91 -1.93 -11.91
C ALA A 13 -14.65 -1.53 -11.13
N SER A 14 -14.83 -0.96 -9.94
CA SER A 14 -13.71 -0.59 -9.06
C SER A 14 -12.98 -1.82 -8.54
N LYS A 15 -13.72 -2.86 -8.16
CA LYS A 15 -13.10 -4.12 -7.72
C LYS A 15 -12.27 -4.75 -8.81
N LEU A 16 -12.77 -4.74 -10.05
CA LEU A 16 -12.03 -5.28 -11.19
C LEU A 16 -10.75 -4.50 -11.45
N LYS A 17 -10.82 -3.17 -11.39
CA LYS A 17 -9.64 -2.32 -11.56
C LYS A 17 -8.58 -2.61 -10.50
N LEU A 18 -9.01 -2.79 -9.25
CA LEU A 18 -8.09 -3.09 -8.14
C LEU A 18 -7.47 -4.49 -8.29
N GLU A 19 -8.24 -5.44 -8.78
CA GLU A 19 -7.72 -6.78 -9.05
C GLU A 19 -6.64 -6.75 -10.12
N ILE A 20 -6.89 -6.06 -11.23
CA ILE A 20 -5.92 -5.88 -12.30
C ILE A 20 -4.68 -5.15 -11.80
N PHE A 21 -4.88 -4.13 -10.97
CA PHE A 21 -3.79 -3.38 -10.36
C PHE A 21 -2.90 -4.29 -9.52
N GLY A 22 -3.50 -5.12 -8.67
CA GLY A 22 -2.75 -6.05 -7.84
C GLY A 22 -1.97 -7.07 -8.64
N GLU A 23 -2.59 -7.65 -9.67
CA GLU A 23 -1.93 -8.60 -10.55
C GLU A 23 -0.76 -7.97 -11.31
N SER A 24 -0.95 -6.74 -11.78
CA SER A 24 0.11 -6.02 -12.48
C SER A 24 1.29 -5.77 -11.56
N PHE A 25 1.03 -5.41 -10.32
CA PHE A 25 2.08 -5.18 -9.33
C PHE A 25 2.85 -6.48 -9.03
N GLU A 26 2.15 -7.60 -8.94
CA GLU A 26 2.79 -8.90 -8.72
C GLU A 26 3.77 -9.26 -9.84
N GLU A 27 3.47 -8.86 -11.06
CA GLU A 27 4.35 -9.11 -12.20
C GLU A 27 5.52 -8.11 -12.23
N TRP A 28 5.27 -6.87 -11.81
CA TRP A 28 6.24 -5.79 -11.84
C TRP A 28 7.33 -5.94 -10.78
N LEU A 29 6.93 -6.27 -9.55
CA LEU A 29 7.83 -6.24 -8.40
C LEU A 29 9.05 -7.18 -8.53
N PRO A 30 8.90 -8.44 -9.00
CA PRO A 30 10.04 -9.33 -9.10
C PRO A 30 11.17 -8.82 -9.98
N VAL A 31 10.84 -8.03 -11.01
CA VAL A 31 11.84 -7.44 -11.90
C VAL A 31 12.86 -6.63 -11.10
N PHE A 32 12.39 -5.87 -10.12
CA PHE A 32 13.24 -5.02 -9.30
C PHE A 32 13.87 -5.78 -8.12
N ILE A 33 13.13 -6.72 -7.54
CA ILE A 33 13.66 -7.53 -6.44
C ILE A 33 14.87 -8.34 -6.89
N TYR A 34 14.83 -8.89 -8.11
CA TYR A 34 15.89 -9.74 -8.62
C TYR A 34 16.92 -8.98 -9.45
N ASP A 35 16.72 -7.71 -9.73
CA ASP A 35 17.70 -6.90 -10.43
C ASP A 35 18.91 -6.64 -9.53
N ARG A 36 20.09 -7.04 -9.98
CA ARG A 36 21.30 -6.95 -9.16
C ARG A 36 21.79 -5.54 -8.91
N TYR A 37 21.36 -4.57 -9.71
CA TYR A 37 21.76 -3.18 -9.53
C TYR A 37 20.80 -2.37 -8.67
N THR A 38 19.62 -2.91 -8.41
CA THR A 38 18.62 -2.25 -7.54
C THR A 38 18.97 -2.56 -6.09
N THR A 39 19.15 -1.52 -5.27
CA THR A 39 19.49 -1.68 -3.85
C THR A 39 18.29 -1.66 -2.94
N GLN A 40 17.22 -0.96 -3.33
CA GLN A 40 15.96 -0.93 -2.61
C GLN A 40 14.83 -0.60 -3.57
N VAL A 41 13.61 -0.91 -3.16
CA VAL A 41 12.40 -0.58 -3.93
C VAL A 41 11.55 0.35 -3.09
N SER A 42 11.17 1.49 -3.66
CA SER A 42 10.27 2.45 -3.01
C SER A 42 9.00 2.57 -3.84
N ILE A 43 7.87 2.43 -3.20
CA ILE A 43 6.56 2.41 -3.85
C ILE A 43 5.72 3.53 -3.28
N PHE A 44 5.20 4.38 -4.17
CA PHE A 44 4.40 5.54 -3.81
C PHE A 44 2.98 5.39 -4.31
N ASP A 45 2.01 5.62 -3.43
CA ASP A 45 0.61 5.75 -3.80
C ASP A 45 0.17 7.13 -3.34
N PHE A 46 0.00 8.06 -4.30
CA PHE A 46 -0.29 9.46 -3.99
C PHE A 46 -1.75 9.72 -3.62
N PHE A 47 -2.64 8.80 -3.92
CA PHE A 47 -4.07 8.94 -3.67
C PHE A 47 -4.58 7.66 -3.02
N ALA A 48 -4.04 7.39 -1.83
CA ALA A 48 -4.19 6.08 -1.21
C ALA A 48 -5.60 5.79 -0.66
N GLY A 49 -6.38 6.83 -0.34
CA GLY A 49 -7.68 6.64 0.26
C GLY A 49 -7.58 6.16 1.71
N SER A 50 -8.63 5.55 2.20
CA SER A 50 -8.68 5.06 3.58
C SER A 50 -8.16 3.62 3.76
N GLY A 51 -7.76 2.98 2.69
CA GLY A 51 -7.20 1.62 2.72
C GLY A 51 -8.21 0.52 2.48
N THR A 52 -9.43 0.65 2.99
CA THR A 52 -10.50 -0.32 2.78
C THR A 52 -11.80 0.40 2.48
N ASP A 53 -12.76 -0.33 1.92
CA ASP A 53 -14.13 0.16 1.82
C ASP A 53 -14.93 -0.27 3.07
N ILE A 54 -16.23 0.02 3.08
CA ILE A 54 -17.09 -0.28 4.23
C ILE A 54 -17.26 -1.79 4.45
N GLU A 55 -17.03 -2.60 3.44
CA GLU A 55 -17.11 -4.06 3.53
C GLU A 55 -15.74 -4.71 3.71
N ASN A 56 -14.73 -3.92 4.06
CA ASN A 56 -13.35 -4.37 4.26
C ASN A 56 -12.67 -4.90 3.00
N ASN A 57 -13.16 -4.54 1.81
CA ASN A 57 -12.42 -4.81 0.59
C ASN A 57 -11.19 -3.92 0.54
N LEU A 58 -10.04 -4.49 0.17
CA LEU A 58 -8.78 -3.76 0.17
C LEU A 58 -8.74 -2.70 -0.94
N GLY A 59 -8.31 -1.51 -0.58
CA GLY A 59 -7.97 -0.46 -1.54
C GLY A 59 -6.53 -0.61 -2.01
N SER A 60 -6.07 0.30 -2.85
CA SER A 60 -4.75 0.21 -3.47
C SER A 60 -3.59 0.04 -2.50
N PRO A 61 -3.50 0.80 -1.38
CA PRO A 61 -2.32 0.64 -0.52
C PRO A 61 -2.23 -0.72 0.14
N LEU A 62 -3.34 -1.28 0.59
CA LEU A 62 -3.32 -2.59 1.23
C LEU A 62 -3.15 -3.73 0.23
N ILE A 63 -3.62 -3.53 -1.00
CA ILE A 63 -3.34 -4.47 -2.09
C ILE A 63 -1.83 -4.51 -2.37
N LEU A 64 -1.17 -3.35 -2.40
CA LEU A 64 0.27 -3.29 -2.58
C LEU A 64 1.01 -4.07 -1.49
N LEU A 65 0.61 -3.86 -0.24
CA LEU A 65 1.23 -4.58 0.88
C LEU A 65 0.98 -6.08 0.80
N ASP A 66 -0.24 -6.47 0.44
CA ASP A 66 -0.60 -7.89 0.32
C ASP A 66 0.18 -8.58 -0.79
N LYS A 67 0.23 -7.96 -1.98
CA LYS A 67 0.89 -8.55 -3.14
C LYS A 67 2.42 -8.52 -3.01
N ALA A 68 2.96 -7.60 -2.24
CA ALA A 68 4.40 -7.51 -2.02
C ALA A 68 4.99 -8.72 -1.31
N LYS A 69 4.15 -9.48 -0.61
CA LYS A 69 4.61 -10.70 0.07
C LYS A 69 5.09 -11.77 -0.90
N GLY A 70 4.52 -11.79 -2.09
CA GLY A 70 4.79 -12.82 -3.08
C GLY A 70 4.08 -14.12 -2.75
N GLU A 71 4.14 -15.05 -3.69
CA GLU A 71 3.53 -16.37 -3.51
C GLU A 71 4.21 -17.08 -2.34
N ASN A 72 3.40 -17.64 -1.44
CA ASN A 72 3.86 -18.30 -0.21
C ASN A 72 4.76 -17.40 0.64
N ARG A 73 4.54 -16.11 0.60
CA ARG A 73 5.31 -15.08 1.33
C ARG A 73 6.82 -15.15 1.05
N LYS A 74 7.19 -15.55 -0.15
CA LYS A 74 8.62 -15.76 -0.48
C LYS A 74 9.47 -14.51 -0.30
N TYR A 75 8.90 -13.31 -0.52
CA TYR A 75 9.64 -12.07 -0.34
C TYR A 75 9.74 -11.63 1.12
N CYS A 76 8.85 -12.12 1.97
CA CYS A 76 8.96 -11.90 3.42
C CYS A 76 10.03 -12.79 4.04
N VAL A 77 10.09 -14.05 3.58
CA VAL A 77 11.03 -15.04 4.12
C VAL A 77 12.44 -14.79 3.61
N ASN A 78 12.56 -14.43 2.35
CA ASN A 78 13.86 -14.25 1.68
C ASN A 78 14.03 -12.81 1.21
N ALA A 79 13.78 -11.85 2.11
CA ALA A 79 13.90 -10.45 1.75
C ALA A 79 15.35 -10.13 1.37
N LYS A 80 15.57 -9.86 0.10
CA LYS A 80 16.91 -9.54 -0.42
C LYS A 80 17.15 -8.04 -0.47
N LYS A 81 16.08 -7.25 -0.45
CA LYS A 81 16.14 -5.79 -0.58
C LYS A 81 15.06 -5.16 0.28
N PRO A 82 15.33 -3.99 0.87
CA PRO A 82 14.29 -3.24 1.55
C PRO A 82 13.19 -2.82 0.57
N ILE A 83 11.94 -2.98 0.98
CA ILE A 83 10.79 -2.48 0.23
C ILE A 83 10.10 -1.47 1.12
N LYS A 84 10.01 -0.23 0.64
CA LYS A 84 9.40 0.88 1.38
C LYS A 84 8.17 1.36 0.67
N PHE A 85 7.11 1.59 1.43
CA PHE A 85 5.84 2.06 0.92
C PHE A 85 5.55 3.46 1.46
N PHE A 86 5.14 4.34 0.56
CA PHE A 86 4.75 5.70 0.92
C PHE A 86 3.32 5.92 0.42
N PHE A 87 2.38 5.95 1.35
CA PHE A 87 0.97 6.13 1.02
C PHE A 87 0.56 7.54 1.41
N ASN A 88 0.17 8.33 0.43
CA ASN A 88 -0.29 9.69 0.65
C ASN A 88 -1.79 9.80 0.48
N GLU A 89 -2.46 10.44 1.44
CA GLU A 89 -3.87 10.77 1.34
C GLU A 89 -4.07 12.20 1.85
N GLY A 90 -4.60 13.07 0.97
CA GLY A 90 -4.75 14.49 1.26
C GLY A 90 -5.84 14.82 2.27
N GLN A 91 -6.86 13.98 2.39
CA GLN A 91 -7.96 14.21 3.33
C GLN A 91 -7.61 13.64 4.69
N ILE A 92 -7.63 14.50 5.72
CA ILE A 92 -7.22 14.12 7.09
C ILE A 92 -7.99 12.90 7.60
N ARG A 93 -9.32 12.88 7.41
CA ARG A 93 -10.14 11.77 7.88
C ARG A 93 -9.75 10.46 7.22
N LYS A 94 -9.59 10.47 5.91
CA LYS A 94 -9.18 9.27 5.17
C LYS A 94 -7.77 8.84 5.52
N SER A 95 -6.87 9.79 5.74
CA SER A 95 -5.50 9.51 6.15
C SER A 95 -5.47 8.84 7.53
N SER A 96 -6.30 9.33 8.46
CA SER A 96 -6.44 8.72 9.77
C SER A 96 -6.99 7.29 9.69
N ASP A 97 -8.01 7.08 8.85
CA ASP A 97 -8.56 5.75 8.62
C ASP A 97 -7.53 4.83 7.96
N LEU A 98 -6.76 5.36 7.02
CA LEU A 98 -5.68 4.60 6.37
C LEU A 98 -4.65 4.13 7.38
N GLN A 99 -4.26 5.00 8.32
CA GLN A 99 -3.32 4.64 9.37
C GLN A 99 -3.86 3.46 10.20
N LYS A 100 -5.10 3.56 10.65
CA LYS A 100 -5.74 2.50 11.43
C LYS A 100 -5.88 1.20 10.65
N ASN A 101 -6.36 1.29 9.42
CA ASN A 101 -6.60 0.12 8.59
C ASN A 101 -5.30 -0.58 8.24
N THR A 102 -4.24 0.17 8.01
CA THR A 102 -2.92 -0.39 7.74
C THR A 102 -2.36 -1.09 8.97
N GLU A 103 -2.49 -0.49 10.15
CA GLU A 103 -2.05 -1.10 11.40
C GLU A 103 -2.78 -2.42 11.65
N VAL A 104 -4.09 -2.45 11.46
CA VAL A 104 -4.89 -3.67 11.62
C VAL A 104 -4.44 -4.73 10.61
N PHE A 105 -4.23 -4.35 9.37
CA PHE A 105 -3.80 -5.27 8.32
C PHE A 105 -2.45 -5.91 8.67
N ILE A 106 -1.49 -5.11 9.08
CA ILE A 106 -0.14 -5.59 9.44
C ILE A 106 -0.18 -6.49 10.67
N GLU A 107 -0.94 -6.08 11.71
CA GLU A 107 -1.05 -6.88 12.93
C GLU A 107 -1.70 -8.24 12.64
N GLN A 108 -2.74 -8.26 11.83
CA GLN A 108 -3.40 -9.50 11.45
C GLN A 108 -2.47 -10.39 10.64
N CYS A 109 -1.71 -9.80 9.72
CA CYS A 109 -0.73 -10.52 8.92
C CYS A 109 0.35 -11.16 9.81
N LYS A 110 0.88 -10.41 10.77
CA LYS A 110 1.88 -10.93 11.72
C LYS A 110 1.32 -12.10 12.52
N LYS A 111 0.09 -11.95 12.99
CA LYS A 111 -0.58 -12.96 13.83
C LYS A 111 -0.83 -14.25 13.03
N GLU A 112 -1.36 -14.14 11.83
CA GLU A 112 -1.66 -15.30 10.98
C GLU A 112 -0.40 -16.04 10.55
N ASN A 113 0.70 -15.32 10.38
CA ASN A 113 1.95 -15.89 9.86
C ASN A 113 3.02 -16.05 10.94
N ASN A 114 2.67 -15.78 12.19
CA ASN A 114 3.56 -15.93 13.32
C ASN A 114 4.87 -15.14 13.15
N CYS A 115 4.75 -13.91 12.62
CA CYS A 115 5.88 -13.02 12.42
C CYS A 115 6.03 -12.08 13.62
N SER A 116 7.26 -11.87 14.09
CA SER A 116 7.51 -10.90 15.16
C SER A 116 7.64 -9.48 14.62
N ASN A 117 8.24 -9.31 13.44
CA ASN A 117 8.42 -8.02 12.80
C ASN A 117 8.05 -8.11 11.32
N CYS A 118 7.46 -7.04 10.79
CA CYS A 118 7.20 -6.95 9.36
C CYS A 118 8.49 -6.51 8.65
N VAL A 119 8.82 -7.18 7.54
CA VAL A 119 10.01 -6.84 6.75
C VAL A 119 9.83 -5.60 5.89
N TYR A 120 8.59 -5.15 5.74
CA TYR A 120 8.29 -3.97 4.93
C TYR A 120 8.14 -2.76 5.82
N GLU A 121 8.65 -1.63 5.33
CA GLU A 121 8.49 -0.34 5.98
C GLU A 121 7.38 0.42 5.25
N TYR A 122 6.49 1.07 5.99
CA TYR A 122 5.47 1.90 5.36
C TYR A 122 5.36 3.24 6.09
N HIS A 123 4.99 4.27 5.34
CA HIS A 123 4.81 5.63 5.85
C HIS A 123 3.49 6.17 5.33
N ILE A 124 2.68 6.70 6.23
CA ILE A 124 1.41 7.34 5.88
C ILE A 124 1.64 8.85 5.87
N LEU A 125 1.39 9.48 4.73
CA LEU A 125 1.58 10.90 4.52
C LEU A 125 0.23 11.58 4.32
N ASN A 126 0.13 12.82 4.75
CA ASN A 126 -1.09 13.61 4.61
C ASN A 126 -0.77 14.95 3.97
N TYR A 127 -0.35 14.92 2.72
CA TYR A 127 -0.05 16.13 1.96
C TYR A 127 -1.10 16.36 0.88
N ASP A 128 -1.39 17.64 0.62
CA ASP A 128 -2.09 18.02 -0.59
C ASP A 128 -1.19 17.63 -1.78
N PHE A 129 -1.81 17.19 -2.88
CA PHE A 129 -1.05 16.69 -4.03
C PHE A 129 -0.06 17.72 -4.57
N GLN A 130 -0.47 19.00 -4.62
CA GLN A 130 0.43 20.06 -5.08
C GLN A 130 1.57 20.29 -4.11
N GLU A 131 1.29 20.26 -2.80
CA GLU A 131 2.32 20.38 -1.78
C GLU A 131 3.33 19.26 -1.88
N LEU A 132 2.85 18.06 -2.18
CA LEU A 132 3.71 16.89 -2.32
C LEU A 132 4.74 17.08 -3.43
N PHE A 133 4.33 17.63 -4.57
CA PHE A 133 5.24 17.87 -5.69
C PHE A 133 6.09 19.13 -5.55
N ASN A 134 5.68 20.05 -4.69
CA ASN A 134 6.48 21.25 -4.40
C ASN A 134 7.49 20.99 -3.28
N ASN A 135 7.40 19.86 -2.62
CA ASN A 135 8.32 19.50 -1.56
C ASN A 135 9.64 19.00 -2.16
N SER A 136 10.74 19.68 -1.84
CA SER A 136 12.05 19.36 -2.38
C SER A 136 12.52 17.95 -2.04
N ASP A 137 12.08 17.41 -0.91
CA ASP A 137 12.46 16.06 -0.49
C ASP A 137 11.90 14.96 -1.39
N LEU A 138 10.81 15.25 -2.08
CA LEU A 138 10.19 14.32 -3.00
C LEU A 138 10.59 14.54 -4.46
N SER A 139 11.11 15.72 -4.77
CA SER A 139 11.54 16.05 -6.13
C SER A 139 12.97 15.60 -6.43
N THR A 140 13.65 15.15 -5.45
CA THR A 140 15.00 14.57 -5.60
C THR A 140 14.93 13.03 -5.60
#